data_fd6292aa3e56a18b8de07cfd21f67eed
#
_entry.id   fd6292aa3e56a18b8de07cfd21f67eed
#
_cell.length_a   1.000
_cell.length_b   1.000
_cell.length_c   1.000
_cell.angle_alpha   90.00
_cell.angle_beta   90.00
_cell.angle_gamma   90.00
#
_symmetry.space_group_name_H-M   'P 1'
#
loop_
_entity.id
_entity.type
_entity.pdbx_description
1 polymer ?
#
loop_
_entity_poly.entity_id
_entity_poly.type
_entity_poly.pdbx_seq_one_letter_code
_entity_poly.pdbx_strand_id
1 'polypeptide(L)'
;NALRAQWLQRLKAAGFRLPVLRHAQSFVSPSAVLAPGSVVLAMACVGTASVVEEGAIVNLGAILDHDCTLGACAHLAPGAVVKAGNRVPPQAKIDSGCVLARAAVPGKGNGVHV
;
A
#
# COMPACT_ATOMS: atom_id res chain seq x y z
N ASN A 1 10.48 1.18 -7.82
CA ASN A 1 10.23 0.56 -6.49
C ASN A 1 11.48 -0.09 -5.92
N ALA A 2 12.29 -0.74 -6.74
CA ALA A 2 13.57 -1.28 -6.28
C ALA A 2 14.53 -0.17 -5.84
N LEU A 3 14.57 0.94 -6.57
CA LEU A 3 15.40 2.08 -6.22
C LEU A 3 14.94 2.68 -4.88
N ARG A 4 13.63 2.81 -4.68
CA ARG A 4 13.09 3.31 -3.41
C ARG A 4 13.46 2.38 -2.26
N ALA A 5 13.41 1.07 -2.48
CA ALA A 5 13.81 0.10 -1.46
C ALA A 5 15.27 0.27 -1.09
N GLN A 6 16.16 0.48 -2.06
CA GLN A 6 17.57 0.72 -1.80
C GLN A 6 17.79 1.98 -0.97
N TRP A 7 17.11 3.07 -1.31
CA TRP A 7 17.23 4.32 -0.58
C TRP A 7 16.73 4.20 0.86
N LEU A 8 15.63 3.48 1.07
CA LEU A 8 15.12 3.25 2.42
C LEU A 8 16.13 2.48 3.26
N GLN A 9 16.75 1.46 2.71
CA GLN A 9 17.78 0.69 3.42
C GLN A 9 18.97 1.57 3.80
N ARG A 10 19.41 2.43 2.89
CA ARG A 10 20.51 3.36 3.16
C ARG A 10 20.16 4.35 4.27
N LEU A 11 18.96 4.91 4.24
CA LEU A 11 18.50 5.86 5.25
C LEU A 11 18.41 5.19 6.62
N LYS A 12 17.87 3.98 6.68
CA LYS A 12 17.80 3.23 7.94
C LYS A 12 19.20 2.90 8.47
N ALA A 13 20.10 2.45 7.61
CA ALA A 13 21.48 2.14 8.00
C ALA A 13 22.21 3.38 8.52
N ALA A 14 21.87 4.58 8.02
CA ALA A 14 22.43 5.84 8.48
C ALA A 14 21.76 6.38 9.74
N GLY A 15 20.78 5.66 10.31
CA GLY A 15 20.12 6.05 11.54
C GLY A 15 18.91 6.99 11.37
N PHE A 16 18.47 7.23 10.15
CA PHE A 16 17.30 8.08 9.92
C PHE A 16 16.02 7.35 10.30
N ARG A 17 15.07 8.11 10.88
CA ARG A 17 13.73 7.64 11.09
C ARG A 17 12.92 7.87 9.82
N LEU A 18 12.06 6.90 9.49
CA LEU A 18 11.19 6.99 8.32
C LEU A 18 9.79 7.38 8.80
N PRO A 19 9.35 8.62 8.55
CA PRO A 19 8.01 9.02 8.97
C PRO A 19 6.94 8.31 8.14
N VAL A 20 5.74 8.25 8.71
CA VAL A 20 4.54 7.91 7.94
C VAL A 20 3.97 9.22 7.41
N LEU A 21 3.78 9.29 6.10
CA LEU A 21 3.16 10.45 5.47
C LEU A 21 1.71 10.12 5.12
N ARG A 22 0.80 10.75 5.83
CA ARG A 22 -0.63 10.55 5.63
C ARG A 22 -1.29 11.87 5.33
N HIS A 23 -1.89 11.99 4.16
CA HIS A 23 -2.61 13.21 3.80
C HIS A 23 -3.88 13.37 4.64
N ALA A 24 -4.19 14.60 5.04
CA ALA A 24 -5.34 14.88 5.88
C ALA A 24 -6.67 14.45 5.25
N GLN A 25 -6.74 14.40 3.93
CA GLN A 25 -7.95 13.99 3.21
C GLN A 25 -7.87 12.55 2.70
N SER A 26 -7.07 11.73 3.32
CA SER A 26 -7.13 10.29 3.13
C SER A 26 -8.01 9.67 4.22
N PHE A 27 -8.56 8.50 3.92
CA PHE A 27 -9.21 7.70 4.95
C PHE A 27 -8.31 6.53 5.31
N VAL A 28 -7.99 6.39 6.59
CA VAL A 28 -7.28 5.21 7.09
C VAL A 28 -8.09 4.66 8.27
N SER A 29 -8.54 3.42 8.14
CA SER A 29 -9.30 2.78 9.20
C SER A 29 -8.49 2.78 10.51
N PRO A 30 -9.15 2.97 11.67
CA PRO A 30 -8.45 2.91 12.97
C PRO A 30 -7.70 1.61 13.22
N SER A 31 -8.14 0.50 12.63
CA SER A 31 -7.48 -0.81 12.78
C SER A 31 -6.40 -1.08 11.74
N ALA A 32 -6.23 -0.19 10.77
CA ALA A 32 -5.17 -0.33 9.78
C ALA A 32 -3.81 0.02 10.38
N VAL A 33 -2.76 -0.60 9.84
CA VAL A 33 -1.39 -0.36 10.28
C VAL A 33 -0.61 0.27 9.13
N LEU A 34 -0.01 1.43 9.41
CA LEU A 34 0.88 2.11 8.47
C LEU A 34 2.30 2.00 9.01
N ALA A 35 3.14 1.24 8.32
CA ALA A 35 4.53 1.04 8.73
C ALA A 35 5.39 2.28 8.44
N PRO A 36 6.57 2.39 9.05
CA PRO A 36 7.48 3.52 8.79
C PRO A 36 7.79 3.68 7.30
N GLY A 37 7.87 4.92 6.86
CA GLY A 37 8.18 5.24 5.46
C GLY A 37 7.04 5.03 4.48
N SER A 38 5.88 4.56 4.95
CA SER A 38 4.70 4.43 4.09
C SER A 38 4.10 5.80 3.78
N VAL A 39 3.41 5.88 2.65
CA VAL A 39 2.82 7.12 2.16
C VAL A 39 1.37 6.84 1.75
N VAL A 40 0.45 7.64 2.29
CA VAL A 40 -0.97 7.59 1.91
C VAL A 40 -1.37 8.99 1.45
N LEU A 41 -1.68 9.13 0.17
CA LEU A 41 -1.93 10.43 -0.45
C LEU A 41 -3.41 10.82 -0.41
N ALA A 42 -3.71 12.00 -0.96
CA ALA A 42 -5.06 12.57 -0.90
C ALA A 42 -6.10 11.63 -1.50
N MET A 43 -7.25 11.55 -0.84
CA MET A 43 -8.40 10.76 -1.28
C MET A 43 -8.14 9.26 -1.38
N ALA A 44 -7.00 8.78 -0.91
CA ALA A 44 -6.72 7.35 -0.80
C ALA A 44 -7.49 6.75 0.38
N CYS A 45 -7.74 5.45 0.30
CA CYS A 45 -8.51 4.74 1.30
C CYS A 45 -7.76 3.47 1.72
N VAL A 46 -7.53 3.31 3.03
CA VAL A 46 -6.94 2.10 3.61
C VAL A 46 -7.97 1.49 4.55
N GLY A 47 -8.44 0.31 4.20
CA GLY A 47 -9.55 -0.33 4.89
C GLY A 47 -9.16 -1.02 6.19
N THR A 48 -10.18 -1.55 6.85
CA THR A 48 -10.08 -2.21 8.16
C THR A 48 -9.12 -3.39 8.13
N ALA A 49 -8.28 -3.49 9.15
CA ALA A 49 -7.30 -4.57 9.34
C ALA A 49 -6.27 -4.68 8.22
N SER A 50 -6.16 -3.69 7.34
CA SER A 50 -5.16 -3.68 6.28
C SER A 50 -3.82 -3.18 6.82
N VAL A 51 -2.75 -3.62 6.16
CA VAL A 51 -1.38 -3.27 6.51
C VAL A 51 -0.69 -2.67 5.30
N VAL A 52 -0.16 -1.47 5.47
CA VAL A 52 0.71 -0.82 4.48
C VAL A 52 2.13 -0.97 5.01
N GLU A 53 2.92 -1.80 4.35
CA GLU A 53 4.26 -2.10 4.82
C GLU A 53 5.25 -0.99 4.52
N GLU A 54 6.47 -1.14 5.02
CA GLU A 54 7.49 -0.10 4.98
C GLU A 54 7.73 0.40 3.55
N GLY A 55 7.71 1.71 3.38
CA GLY A 55 8.01 2.34 2.09
C GLY A 55 6.95 2.16 1.01
N ALA A 56 5.82 1.54 1.33
CA ALA A 56 4.75 1.37 0.34
C ALA A 56 3.97 2.68 0.15
N ILE A 57 3.37 2.83 -1.02
CA ILE A 57 2.63 4.04 -1.39
C ILE A 57 1.21 3.68 -1.80
N VAL A 58 0.24 4.31 -1.16
CA VAL A 58 -1.17 4.33 -1.60
C VAL A 58 -1.40 5.71 -2.22
N ASN A 59 -1.36 5.77 -3.55
CA ASN A 59 -1.37 7.04 -4.28
C ASN A 59 -2.77 7.65 -4.34
N LEU A 60 -2.88 8.81 -4.99
CA LEU A 60 -4.11 9.61 -5.05
C LEU A 60 -5.32 8.75 -5.42
N GLY A 61 -6.34 8.76 -4.58
CA GLY A 61 -7.61 8.08 -4.85
C GLY A 61 -7.52 6.56 -4.95
N ALA A 62 -6.38 5.95 -4.64
CA ALA A 62 -6.26 4.49 -4.65
C ALA A 62 -6.97 3.88 -3.43
N ILE A 63 -7.40 2.64 -3.57
CA ILE A 63 -8.13 1.93 -2.51
C ILE A 63 -7.43 0.62 -2.19
N LEU A 64 -7.03 0.49 -0.94
CA LEU A 64 -6.62 -0.77 -0.35
C LEU A 64 -7.76 -1.20 0.58
N ASP A 65 -8.55 -2.17 0.16
CA ASP A 65 -9.75 -2.60 0.88
C ASP A 65 -9.38 -3.33 2.18
N HIS A 66 -10.38 -3.83 2.90
CA HIS A 66 -10.15 -4.45 4.20
C HIS A 66 -9.36 -5.76 4.08
N ASP A 67 -8.65 -6.12 5.14
CA ASP A 67 -7.87 -7.35 5.24
C ASP A 67 -6.86 -7.54 4.11
N CYS A 68 -6.27 -6.45 3.65
CA CYS A 68 -5.23 -6.47 2.62
C CYS A 68 -3.86 -6.16 3.21
N THR A 69 -2.82 -6.62 2.52
CA THR A 69 -1.44 -6.22 2.82
C THR A 69 -0.82 -5.65 1.55
N LEU A 70 -0.33 -4.41 1.66
CA LEU A 70 0.47 -3.80 0.61
C LEU A 70 1.94 -3.98 1.00
N GLY A 71 2.65 -4.82 0.25
CA GLY A 71 4.02 -5.21 0.57
C GLY A 71 5.02 -4.06 0.57
N ALA A 72 6.17 -4.28 1.19
CA ALA A 72 7.19 -3.25 1.33
C ALA A 72 7.57 -2.63 -0.03
N CYS A 73 7.59 -1.31 -0.08
CA CYS A 73 7.92 -0.54 -1.30
C CYS A 73 7.02 -0.84 -2.50
N ALA A 74 5.89 -1.46 -2.30
CA ALA A 74 4.87 -1.62 -3.33
C ALA A 74 4.16 -0.29 -3.58
N HIS A 75 3.54 -0.15 -4.72
CA HIS A 75 2.92 1.11 -5.14
C HIS A 75 1.54 0.85 -5.74
N LEU A 76 0.52 1.38 -5.12
CA LEU A 76 -0.79 1.49 -5.74
C LEU A 76 -0.83 2.82 -6.48
N ALA A 77 -0.86 2.78 -7.79
CA ALA A 77 -0.91 3.97 -8.62
C ALA A 77 -2.24 4.72 -8.43
N PRO A 78 -2.35 5.99 -8.84
CA PRO A 78 -3.58 6.75 -8.67
C PRO A 78 -4.79 6.01 -9.20
N GLY A 79 -5.83 5.87 -8.37
CA GLY A 79 -7.08 5.21 -8.76
C GLY A 79 -7.03 3.69 -8.85
N ALA A 80 -5.92 3.06 -8.49
CA ALA A 80 -5.86 1.61 -8.42
C ALA A 80 -6.72 1.08 -7.25
N VAL A 81 -7.30 -0.10 -7.42
CA VAL A 81 -8.16 -0.71 -6.40
C VAL A 81 -7.68 -2.12 -6.10
N VAL A 82 -7.39 -2.38 -4.83
CA VAL A 82 -7.09 -3.72 -4.34
C VAL A 82 -8.27 -4.16 -3.47
N LYS A 83 -9.02 -5.15 -3.94
CA LYS A 83 -10.18 -5.64 -3.20
C LYS A 83 -9.77 -6.53 -2.03
N ALA A 84 -10.72 -6.81 -1.15
CA ALA A 84 -10.49 -7.45 0.13
C ALA A 84 -9.69 -8.75 0.06
N GLY A 85 -8.89 -8.98 1.09
CA GLY A 85 -8.18 -10.24 1.32
C GLY A 85 -6.92 -10.44 0.49
N ASN A 86 -6.50 -9.44 -0.27
CA ASN A 86 -5.34 -9.56 -1.15
C ASN A 86 -4.04 -9.20 -0.45
N ARG A 87 -2.99 -9.81 -0.94
CA ARG A 87 -1.63 -9.47 -0.57
C ARG A 87 -0.88 -9.04 -1.83
N VAL A 88 -0.46 -7.77 -1.85
CA VAL A 88 0.35 -7.23 -2.95
C VAL A 88 1.82 -7.48 -2.59
N PRO A 89 2.57 -8.17 -3.45
CA PRO A 89 3.97 -8.48 -3.14
C PRO A 89 4.84 -7.24 -2.96
N PRO A 90 5.95 -7.36 -2.21
CA PRO A 90 6.91 -6.26 -2.11
C PRO A 90 7.36 -5.77 -3.48
N GLN A 91 7.53 -4.46 -3.59
CA GLN A 91 8.02 -3.77 -4.80
C GLN A 91 7.11 -3.89 -6.02
N ALA A 92 5.96 -4.54 -5.91
CA ALA A 92 5.00 -4.62 -7.00
C ALA A 92 4.32 -3.27 -7.24
N LYS A 93 3.82 -3.07 -8.44
CA LYS A 93 3.04 -1.90 -8.79
C LYS A 93 1.69 -2.34 -9.36
N ILE A 94 0.64 -1.76 -8.84
CA ILE A 94 -0.70 -1.90 -9.41
C ILE A 94 -0.98 -0.61 -10.17
N ASP A 95 -1.13 -0.72 -11.49
CA ASP A 95 -1.27 0.46 -12.35
C ASP A 95 -2.60 1.16 -12.16
N SER A 96 -2.64 2.43 -12.56
CA SER A 96 -3.85 3.24 -12.52
C SER A 96 -4.99 2.56 -13.27
N GLY A 97 -6.17 2.58 -12.66
CA GLY A 97 -7.36 1.97 -13.25
C GLY A 97 -7.45 0.45 -13.12
N CYS A 98 -6.39 -0.20 -12.63
CA CYS A 98 -6.41 -1.65 -12.40
C CYS A 98 -7.15 -1.98 -11.13
N VAL A 99 -7.86 -3.11 -11.16
CA VAL A 99 -8.57 -3.64 -10.00
C VAL A 99 -8.05 -5.05 -9.74
N LEU A 100 -7.43 -5.25 -8.59
CA LEU A 100 -7.07 -6.59 -8.11
C LEU A 100 -8.30 -7.19 -7.45
N ALA A 101 -8.81 -8.27 -8.03
CA ALA A 101 -10.05 -8.89 -7.58
C ALA A 101 -9.92 -9.45 -6.17
N ARG A 102 -11.06 -9.52 -5.46
CA ARG A 102 -11.12 -10.09 -4.12
C ARG A 102 -10.49 -11.48 -4.09
N ALA A 103 -9.68 -11.77 -3.09
CA ALA A 103 -9.06 -13.08 -2.95
C ALA A 103 -10.12 -14.15 -2.66
N ALA A 104 -10.06 -15.28 -3.38
CA ALA A 104 -10.93 -16.42 -3.15
C ALA A 104 -10.60 -17.08 -1.81
N VAL A 105 -9.29 -17.07 -1.46
CA VAL A 105 -8.81 -17.55 -0.17
C VAL A 105 -8.08 -16.38 0.47
N PRO A 106 -8.40 -16.01 1.73
CA PRO A 106 -7.75 -14.87 2.38
C PRO A 106 -6.23 -14.94 2.27
N GLY A 107 -5.62 -13.80 1.91
CA GLY A 107 -4.18 -13.69 1.75
C GLY A 107 -3.62 -14.16 0.41
N LYS A 108 -4.46 -14.63 -0.51
CA LYS A 108 -4.05 -15.02 -1.87
C LYS A 108 -4.70 -14.12 -2.88
N GLY A 109 -3.91 -13.49 -3.71
CA GLY A 109 -4.43 -12.65 -4.78
C GLY A 109 -5.09 -13.47 -5.89
N ASN A 110 -6.06 -12.88 -6.56
CA ASN A 110 -6.83 -13.49 -7.65
C ASN A 110 -6.43 -12.99 -9.04
N GLY A 111 -5.44 -12.17 -9.14
CA GLY A 111 -5.06 -11.56 -10.39
C GLY A 111 -5.65 -10.16 -10.57
N VAL A 112 -5.25 -9.51 -11.65
CA VAL A 112 -5.61 -8.12 -11.92
C VAL A 112 -6.71 -8.05 -12.96
N HIS A 113 -7.72 -7.23 -12.68
CA HIS A 113 -8.80 -6.90 -13.61
C HIS A 113 -8.65 -5.45 -14.05
N VAL A 114 -8.91 -5.21 -15.29
CA VAL A 114 -8.85 -3.87 -15.89
C VAL A 114 -10.22 -3.41 -16.33
#